data_e4b698b5c54f95d1abae536bfba76467
#
_entry.id   e4b698b5c54f95d1abae536bfba76467
#
_cell.length_a   1.000
_cell.length_b   1.000
_cell.length_c   1.000
_cell.angle_alpha   90.00
_cell.angle_beta   90.00
_cell.angle_gamma   90.00
#
_symmetry.space_group_name_H-M   'P 1'
#
loop_
_entity.id
_entity.type
_entity.pdbx_description
1 polymer ?
#
loop_
_entity_poly.entity_id
_entity_poly.type
_entity_poly.pdbx_seq_one_letter_code
_entity_poly.pdbx_strand_id
1 'polypeptide(L)'
;MIRLSIAEITAARMLQTGEGTVRRVFTAEASGLTRATLRWGVRTGKWLRLEREVYLDGDEPPSEVDLARARVLAAKTVARGTLAGVLHGLDSVTLDAWPTRRSSPPYMRGFDVGGVPCADGFTTVIDLAAVLDDRTCEHALESALRKRLLTVRELEQALPELSRARTPGTTRIRRVLALRQAGAAPTESLLETLMVQLARDIPGLPPPVRQYTVYDEHGELIARVDLCWPQLGLFIELDGQQHKGQPVYDSRRETAIVAATGWLVGRFTWHEVVRIPGSTARRLACLVGQARARPMARPA
;
A
#
# COMPACT_ATOMS: atom_id res chain seq x y z
N MET A 1 -19.63 -12.58 7.92
CA MET A 1 -19.98 -11.39 7.11
C MET A 1 -18.80 -10.42 7.25
N ILE A 2 -17.89 -10.41 6.27
CA ILE A 2 -16.70 -9.53 6.29
C ILE A 2 -17.21 -8.13 5.94
N ARG A 3 -17.30 -7.24 6.94
CA ARG A 3 -17.52 -5.81 6.71
C ARG A 3 -16.16 -5.16 6.53
N LEU A 4 -15.91 -4.59 5.37
CA LEU A 4 -14.80 -3.65 5.22
C LEU A 4 -15.01 -2.52 6.21
N SER A 5 -13.94 -2.11 6.90
CA SER A 5 -13.96 -0.98 7.80
C SER A 5 -14.20 0.32 7.00
N ILE A 6 -14.71 1.35 7.68
CA ILE A 6 -14.87 2.69 7.07
C ILE A 6 -13.54 3.19 6.50
N ALA A 7 -12.41 2.82 7.11
CA ALA A 7 -11.06 3.13 6.65
C ALA A 7 -10.74 2.50 5.28
N GLU A 8 -11.13 1.25 5.04
CA GLU A 8 -10.95 0.56 3.75
C GLU A 8 -11.79 1.21 2.65
N ILE A 9 -13.02 1.66 2.99
CA ILE A 9 -13.90 2.40 2.07
C ILE A 9 -13.33 3.79 1.75
N THR A 10 -12.72 4.46 2.74
CA THR A 10 -12.11 5.79 2.59
C THR A 10 -10.81 5.71 1.80
N ALA A 11 -9.97 4.69 2.03
CA ALA A 11 -8.77 4.43 1.23
C ALA A 11 -9.11 4.15 -0.25
N ALA A 12 -10.18 3.37 -0.51
CA ALA A 12 -10.70 3.16 -1.86
C ALA A 12 -11.21 4.46 -2.50
N ARG A 13 -11.69 5.41 -1.72
CA ARG A 13 -12.14 6.74 -2.19
C ARG A 13 -10.96 7.67 -2.51
N MET A 14 -9.89 7.64 -1.71
CA MET A 14 -8.67 8.45 -1.96
C MET A 14 -7.89 7.97 -3.19
N LEU A 15 -7.92 6.67 -3.52
CA LEU A 15 -7.35 6.14 -4.76
C LEU A 15 -8.17 6.49 -6.01
N GLN A 16 -9.39 7.01 -5.85
CA GLN A 16 -10.25 7.48 -6.97
C GLN A 16 -10.06 8.96 -7.30
N THR A 17 -9.52 9.75 -6.37
CA THR A 17 -9.16 11.14 -6.64
C THR A 17 -7.77 11.15 -7.23
N GLY A 18 -7.71 11.26 -8.55
CA GLY A 18 -6.49 11.33 -9.34
C GLY A 18 -5.48 12.33 -8.77
N GLU A 19 -4.25 12.18 -9.18
CA GLU A 19 -3.07 12.99 -8.97
C GLU A 19 -3.36 14.51 -8.84
N GLY A 20 -3.90 14.90 -7.70
CA GLY A 20 -3.89 16.30 -7.31
C GLY A 20 -2.44 16.66 -7.04
N THR A 21 -1.89 17.56 -7.81
CA THR A 21 -0.56 18.13 -7.58
C THR A 21 -0.47 18.51 -6.11
N VAL A 22 0.39 17.83 -5.34
CA VAL A 22 0.56 18.11 -3.91
C VAL A 22 1.00 19.57 -3.78
N ARG A 23 0.11 20.41 -3.26
CA ARG A 23 0.41 21.83 -3.09
C ARG A 23 1.57 22.02 -2.11
N ARG A 24 2.40 23.00 -2.39
CA ARG A 24 3.55 23.30 -1.55
C ARG A 24 3.09 23.95 -0.25
N VAL A 25 3.42 23.34 0.90
CA VAL A 25 3.38 23.97 2.21
C VAL A 25 4.79 24.41 2.56
N PHE A 26 4.98 25.67 2.97
CA PHE A 26 6.30 26.23 3.21
C PHE A 26 6.32 27.19 4.40
N THR A 27 7.48 27.37 5.01
CA THR A 27 7.69 28.38 6.05
C THR A 27 8.19 29.69 5.45
N ALA A 28 7.94 30.82 6.11
CA ALA A 28 8.50 32.10 5.74
C ALA A 28 10.03 32.05 5.64
N GLU A 29 10.68 31.39 6.59
CA GLU A 29 12.12 31.21 6.67
C GLU A 29 12.66 30.44 5.44
N ALA A 30 12.11 29.26 5.15
CA ALA A 30 12.55 28.42 4.03
C ALA A 30 12.28 29.06 2.66
N SER A 31 11.28 29.95 2.56
CA SER A 31 10.94 30.63 1.30
C SER A 31 11.91 31.74 0.92
N GLY A 32 12.64 32.32 1.87
CA GLY A 32 13.46 33.50 1.68
C GLY A 32 12.67 34.77 1.34
N LEU A 33 11.33 34.72 1.42
CA LEU A 33 10.47 35.86 1.07
C LEU A 33 10.41 36.88 2.20
N THR A 34 10.32 38.20 1.82
CA THR A 34 10.13 39.27 2.81
C THR A 34 8.71 39.19 3.41
N ARG A 35 8.55 39.74 4.61
CA ARG A 35 7.23 39.89 5.24
C ARG A 35 6.24 40.68 4.38
N ALA A 36 6.72 41.67 3.64
CA ALA A 36 5.90 42.47 2.74
C ALA A 36 5.38 41.61 1.57
N THR A 37 6.25 40.82 0.96
CA THR A 37 5.91 39.88 -0.11
C THR A 37 4.92 38.84 0.37
N LEU A 38 5.12 38.26 1.56
CA LEU A 38 4.21 37.28 2.15
C LEU A 38 2.81 37.88 2.40
N ARG A 39 2.72 39.07 2.97
CA ARG A 39 1.44 39.78 3.15
C ARG A 39 0.73 40.09 1.84
N TRP A 40 1.50 40.53 0.82
CA TRP A 40 0.97 40.79 -0.51
C TRP A 40 0.36 39.50 -1.10
N GLY A 41 1.08 38.36 -1.06
CA GLY A 41 0.60 37.09 -1.60
C GLY A 41 -0.65 36.57 -0.90
N VAL A 42 -0.75 36.71 0.43
CA VAL A 42 -1.99 36.37 1.15
C VAL A 42 -3.15 37.26 0.72
N ARG A 43 -2.92 38.57 0.55
CA ARG A 43 -3.97 39.49 0.13
C ARG A 43 -4.45 39.26 -1.30
N THR A 44 -3.56 38.77 -2.18
CA THR A 44 -3.88 38.52 -3.60
C THR A 44 -4.33 37.09 -3.87
N GLY A 45 -4.46 36.23 -2.85
CA GLY A 45 -4.83 34.84 -3.02
C GLY A 45 -3.73 33.93 -3.60
N LYS A 46 -2.48 34.46 -3.70
CA LYS A 46 -1.37 33.62 -4.21
C LYS A 46 -1.04 32.46 -3.29
N TRP A 47 -1.23 32.66 -1.98
CA TRP A 47 -1.13 31.61 -0.96
C TRP A 47 -2.03 31.88 0.24
N LEU A 48 -2.37 30.81 0.95
CA LEU A 48 -3.10 30.88 2.22
C LEU A 48 -2.11 30.80 3.38
N ARG A 49 -2.37 31.55 4.44
CA ARG A 49 -1.65 31.41 5.70
C ARG A 49 -2.37 30.37 6.56
N LEU A 50 -1.74 29.22 6.81
CA LEU A 50 -2.33 28.12 7.60
C LEU A 50 -1.98 28.21 9.09
N GLU A 51 -0.73 28.54 9.39
CA GLU A 51 -0.21 28.69 10.75
C GLU A 51 0.69 29.93 10.83
N ARG A 52 1.23 30.22 12.03
CA ARG A 52 2.21 31.29 12.19
C ARG A 52 3.44 30.99 11.33
N GLU A 53 3.77 31.90 10.39
CA GLU A 53 4.91 31.77 9.46
C GLU A 53 4.85 30.53 8.54
N VAL A 54 3.68 29.89 8.37
CA VAL A 54 3.47 28.76 7.47
C VAL A 54 2.37 29.05 6.46
N TYR A 55 2.65 28.78 5.20
CA TYR A 55 1.82 29.13 4.05
C TYR A 55 1.60 27.94 3.14
N LEU A 56 0.50 27.96 2.39
CA LEU A 56 0.12 26.99 1.36
C LEU A 56 -0.03 27.71 0.03
N ASP A 57 0.53 27.18 -1.05
CA ASP A 57 0.36 27.74 -2.39
C ASP A 57 -1.10 27.62 -2.86
N GLY A 58 -1.61 28.70 -3.47
CA GLY A 58 -2.96 28.83 -4.00
C GLY A 58 -3.98 29.37 -2.99
N ASP A 59 -5.20 29.54 -3.45
CA ASP A 59 -6.35 30.11 -2.72
C ASP A 59 -7.45 29.09 -2.43
N GLU A 60 -7.34 27.88 -2.96
CA GLU A 60 -8.30 26.80 -2.67
C GLU A 60 -8.24 26.38 -1.19
N PRO A 61 -9.37 25.96 -0.59
CA PRO A 61 -9.40 25.49 0.78
C PRO A 61 -8.34 24.41 1.05
N PRO A 62 -7.63 24.46 2.20
CA PRO A 62 -6.63 23.48 2.55
C PRO A 62 -7.27 22.11 2.81
N SER A 63 -6.61 21.03 2.37
CA SER A 63 -6.95 19.67 2.78
C SER A 63 -6.53 19.40 4.23
N GLU A 64 -7.07 18.36 4.84
CA GLU A 64 -6.65 17.91 6.17
C GLU A 64 -5.14 17.59 6.22
N VAL A 65 -4.60 17.05 5.12
CA VAL A 65 -3.16 16.76 4.98
C VAL A 65 -2.35 18.06 4.95
N ASP A 66 -2.83 19.11 4.25
CA ASP A 66 -2.15 20.41 4.20
C ASP A 66 -2.10 21.03 5.61
N LEU A 67 -3.22 20.99 6.34
CA LEU A 67 -3.28 21.48 7.73
C LEU A 67 -2.33 20.67 8.64
N ALA A 68 -2.24 19.37 8.43
CA ALA A 68 -1.33 18.50 9.16
C ALA A 68 0.13 18.86 8.91
N ARG A 69 0.50 19.02 7.66
CA ARG A 69 1.86 19.44 7.25
C ARG A 69 2.20 20.81 7.84
N ALA A 70 1.27 21.74 7.79
CA ALA A 70 1.47 23.09 8.34
C ALA A 70 1.77 23.05 9.85
N ARG A 71 1.04 22.25 10.62
CA ARG A 71 1.27 22.10 12.07
C ARG A 71 2.64 21.48 12.39
N VAL A 72 3.08 20.48 11.62
CA VAL A 72 4.44 19.90 11.76
C VAL A 72 5.49 20.97 11.59
N LEU A 73 5.38 21.80 10.53
CA LEU A 73 6.32 22.89 10.25
C LEU A 73 6.26 23.98 11.34
N ALA A 74 5.06 24.39 11.75
CA ALA A 74 4.89 25.42 12.79
C ALA A 74 5.46 24.97 14.15
N ALA A 75 5.28 23.69 14.49
CA ALA A 75 5.81 23.11 15.72
C ALA A 75 7.28 22.73 15.64
N LYS A 76 7.93 22.87 14.47
CA LYS A 76 9.32 22.43 14.20
C LYS A 76 9.56 20.99 14.63
N THR A 77 8.61 20.10 14.29
CA THR A 77 8.63 18.69 14.60
C THR A 77 8.78 17.85 13.33
N VAL A 78 8.66 16.53 13.45
CA VAL A 78 8.75 15.56 12.35
C VAL A 78 7.41 14.87 12.19
N ALA A 79 6.91 14.74 10.95
CA ALA A 79 5.74 13.94 10.64
C ALA A 79 5.99 12.48 10.98
N ARG A 80 5.07 11.83 11.70
CA ARG A 80 5.16 10.45 12.16
C ARG A 80 3.80 9.75 12.08
N GLY A 81 3.79 8.43 12.31
CA GLY A 81 2.57 7.64 12.36
C GLY A 81 1.75 7.73 11.09
N THR A 82 0.44 7.98 11.22
CA THR A 82 -0.48 8.05 10.09
C THR A 82 -0.16 9.19 9.13
N LEU A 83 0.28 10.35 9.62
CA LEU A 83 0.70 11.45 8.74
C LEU A 83 1.91 11.06 7.89
N ALA A 84 2.94 10.45 8.48
CA ALA A 84 4.09 9.96 7.72
C ALA A 84 3.67 8.89 6.70
N GLY A 85 2.76 7.99 7.08
CA GLY A 85 2.19 6.99 6.18
C GLY A 85 1.48 7.60 4.98
N VAL A 86 0.67 8.64 5.21
CA VAL A 86 -0.01 9.40 4.12
C VAL A 86 1.01 10.14 3.24
N LEU A 87 2.02 10.77 3.83
CA LEU A 87 3.06 11.49 3.09
C LEU A 87 3.92 10.53 2.24
N HIS A 88 4.20 9.34 2.71
CA HIS A 88 4.84 8.26 1.93
C HIS A 88 3.89 7.62 0.91
N GLY A 89 2.61 7.96 0.93
CA GLY A 89 1.58 7.37 0.07
C GLY A 89 1.38 5.88 0.32
N LEU A 90 1.41 5.46 1.59
CA LEU A 90 1.18 4.06 1.95
C LEU A 90 -0.29 3.69 1.80
N ASP A 91 -0.54 2.48 1.29
CA ASP A 91 -1.89 2.00 1.03
C ASP A 91 -2.70 1.84 2.32
N SER A 92 -3.99 2.19 2.24
CA SER A 92 -4.97 2.05 3.33
C SER A 92 -4.65 2.86 4.59
N VAL A 93 -3.68 3.76 4.55
CA VAL A 93 -3.37 4.67 5.65
C VAL A 93 -4.18 5.94 5.50
N THR A 94 -5.01 6.24 6.49
CA THR A 94 -5.79 7.48 6.59
C THR A 94 -5.24 8.36 7.70
N LEU A 95 -5.47 9.66 7.58
CA LEU A 95 -5.04 10.61 8.60
C LEU A 95 -5.96 10.49 9.82
N ASP A 96 -5.55 9.72 10.81
CA ASP A 96 -6.17 9.70 12.15
C ASP A 96 -5.39 10.56 13.11
N ALA A 97 -6.06 10.99 14.21
CA ALA A 97 -5.57 11.95 15.19
C ALA A 97 -4.04 12.04 15.36
N TRP A 98 -3.56 13.22 15.47
CA TRP A 98 -2.21 13.76 15.53
C TRP A 98 -1.26 13.11 16.54
N PRO A 99 -0.20 12.40 16.17
CA PRO A 99 0.95 12.30 17.03
C PRO A 99 2.13 13.13 16.49
N THR A 100 2.21 14.38 16.86
CA THR A 100 3.48 15.08 16.87
C THR A 100 4.23 14.68 18.14
N ARG A 101 5.15 13.75 18.05
CA ARG A 101 6.08 13.50 19.15
C ARG A 101 7.30 14.39 18.99
N ARG A 102 7.66 15.14 20.03
CA ARG A 102 8.85 16.00 20.06
C ARG A 102 10.15 15.21 20.09
N SER A 103 10.15 13.92 20.47
CA SER A 103 11.33 13.08 20.54
C SER A 103 11.41 12.16 19.32
N SER A 104 12.52 12.24 18.60
CA SER A 104 12.87 11.29 17.56
C SER A 104 13.43 10.02 18.21
N PRO A 105 12.97 8.80 17.84
CA PRO A 105 13.63 7.57 18.27
C PRO A 105 15.06 7.55 17.77
N PRO A 106 15.98 6.88 18.49
CA PRO A 106 17.42 6.86 18.15
C PRO A 106 17.72 6.21 16.78
N TYR A 107 16.76 5.47 16.22
CA TYR A 107 16.86 4.82 14.90
C TYR A 107 16.23 5.65 13.75
N MET A 108 15.62 6.78 14.06
CA MET A 108 14.97 7.61 13.03
C MET A 108 16.01 8.31 12.15
N ARG A 109 15.91 8.09 10.84
CA ARG A 109 16.62 8.88 9.85
C ARG A 109 15.72 10.04 9.41
N GLY A 110 16.28 11.24 9.33
CA GLY A 110 15.58 12.40 8.81
C GLY A 110 15.32 12.25 7.32
N PHE A 111 14.09 12.49 6.92
CA PHE A 111 13.66 12.48 5.54
C PHE A 111 12.83 13.73 5.27
N ASP A 112 12.85 14.25 4.05
CA ASP A 112 11.98 15.36 3.65
C ASP A 112 10.98 14.84 2.62
N VAL A 113 9.70 15.04 2.86
CA VAL A 113 8.63 14.67 1.93
C VAL A 113 7.82 15.91 1.60
N GLY A 114 8.05 16.46 0.41
CA GLY A 114 7.35 17.63 -0.08
C GLY A 114 7.54 18.87 0.80
N GLY A 115 8.75 19.10 1.31
CA GLY A 115 9.10 20.23 2.17
C GLY A 115 8.71 20.07 3.64
N VAL A 116 8.37 18.85 4.08
CA VAL A 116 7.99 18.55 5.47
C VAL A 116 8.95 17.51 6.04
N PRO A 117 9.62 17.76 7.16
CA PRO A 117 10.41 16.75 7.87
C PRO A 117 9.54 15.55 8.20
N CYS A 118 9.95 14.36 7.78
CA CYS A 118 9.17 13.14 7.90
C CYS A 118 10.03 11.99 8.44
N ALA A 119 9.42 11.09 9.20
CA ALA A 119 10.03 9.82 9.57
C ALA A 119 10.31 8.99 8.31
N ASP A 120 11.40 8.23 8.33
CA ASP A 120 11.70 7.28 7.27
C ASP A 120 10.65 6.14 7.20
N GLY A 121 10.70 5.35 6.12
CA GLY A 121 9.74 4.28 5.93
C GLY A 121 9.78 3.23 7.03
N PHE A 122 10.97 2.91 7.55
CA PHE A 122 11.15 1.97 8.66
C PHE A 122 10.42 2.45 9.93
N THR A 123 10.72 3.66 10.38
CA THR A 123 10.09 4.28 11.55
C THR A 123 8.58 4.41 11.35
N THR A 124 8.16 4.81 10.14
CA THR A 124 6.74 4.96 9.80
C THR A 124 5.99 3.64 9.94
N VAL A 125 6.51 2.54 9.42
CA VAL A 125 5.87 1.22 9.53
C VAL A 125 5.78 0.75 10.98
N ILE A 126 6.81 0.97 11.79
CA ILE A 126 6.77 0.65 13.22
C ILE A 126 5.71 1.47 13.95
N ASP A 127 5.61 2.78 13.69
CA ASP A 127 4.59 3.65 14.28
C ASP A 127 3.18 3.21 13.87
N LEU A 128 2.97 2.91 12.58
CA LEU A 128 1.69 2.43 12.07
C LEU A 128 1.27 1.09 12.70
N ALA A 129 2.22 0.19 12.89
CA ALA A 129 1.95 -1.08 13.55
C ALA A 129 1.49 -0.94 15.00
N ALA A 130 1.74 0.19 15.64
CA ALA A 130 1.24 0.45 16.99
C ALA A 130 -0.26 0.80 17.02
N VAL A 131 -0.81 1.34 15.92
CA VAL A 131 -2.16 1.92 15.86
C VAL A 131 -3.11 1.22 14.91
N LEU A 132 -2.62 0.66 13.79
CA LEU A 132 -3.45 -0.02 12.80
C LEU A 132 -3.81 -1.45 13.25
N ASP A 133 -4.89 -2.02 12.72
CA ASP A 133 -5.15 -3.46 12.80
C ASP A 133 -4.18 -4.28 11.91
N ASP A 134 -4.20 -5.61 12.04
CA ASP A 134 -3.25 -6.47 11.36
C ASP A 134 -3.40 -6.44 9.82
N ARG A 135 -4.64 -6.35 9.30
CA ARG A 135 -4.88 -6.29 7.85
C ARG A 135 -4.42 -4.97 7.24
N THR A 136 -4.80 -3.86 7.86
CA THR A 136 -4.38 -2.53 7.40
C THR A 136 -2.86 -2.34 7.56
N CYS A 137 -2.27 -2.89 8.62
CA CYS A 137 -0.82 -2.90 8.79
C CYS A 137 -0.11 -3.70 7.68
N GLU A 138 -0.69 -4.83 7.25
CA GLU A 138 -0.17 -5.60 6.10
C GLU A 138 -0.23 -4.78 4.80
N HIS A 139 -1.31 -4.04 4.54
CA HIS A 139 -1.41 -3.15 3.38
C HIS A 139 -0.29 -2.09 3.39
N ALA A 140 -0.12 -1.41 4.52
CA ALA A 140 0.91 -0.40 4.68
C ALA A 140 2.33 -0.98 4.53
N LEU A 141 2.58 -2.17 5.09
CA LEU A 141 3.87 -2.86 4.99
C LEU A 141 4.17 -3.26 3.54
N GLU A 142 3.24 -3.92 2.84
CA GLU A 142 3.43 -4.31 1.44
C GLU A 142 3.65 -3.09 0.54
N SER A 143 2.91 -2.00 0.79
CA SER A 143 3.10 -0.72 0.10
C SER A 143 4.49 -0.14 0.34
N ALA A 144 4.97 -0.16 1.58
CA ALA A 144 6.30 0.33 1.94
C ALA A 144 7.42 -0.51 1.31
N LEU A 145 7.28 -1.83 1.27
CA LEU A 145 8.20 -2.75 0.62
C LEU A 145 8.24 -2.51 -0.90
N ARG A 146 7.08 -2.39 -1.55
CA ARG A 146 6.94 -2.09 -2.98
C ARG A 146 7.59 -0.77 -3.35
N LYS A 147 7.41 0.25 -2.53
CA LYS A 147 8.02 1.58 -2.68
C LYS A 147 9.50 1.61 -2.30
N ARG A 148 10.07 0.50 -1.86
CA ARG A 148 11.47 0.38 -1.40
C ARG A 148 11.83 1.35 -0.26
N LEU A 149 10.87 1.67 0.59
CA LEU A 149 11.09 2.51 1.77
C LEU A 149 11.78 1.75 2.90
N LEU A 150 11.70 0.43 2.88
CA LEU A 150 12.38 -0.50 3.78
C LEU A 150 12.43 -1.90 3.15
N THR A 151 13.14 -2.82 3.78
CA THR A 151 13.22 -4.23 3.42
C THR A 151 12.74 -5.14 4.55
N VAL A 152 12.28 -6.35 4.20
CA VAL A 152 11.94 -7.39 5.20
C VAL A 152 13.14 -7.67 6.11
N ARG A 153 14.34 -7.76 5.55
CA ARG A 153 15.58 -8.02 6.28
C ARG A 153 15.88 -6.95 7.35
N GLU A 154 15.66 -5.67 7.03
CA GLU A 154 15.85 -4.59 8.01
C GLU A 154 14.89 -4.74 9.19
N LEU A 155 13.60 -5.08 8.93
CA LEU A 155 12.62 -5.32 9.98
C LEU A 155 13.02 -6.52 10.84
N GLU A 156 13.35 -7.66 10.23
CA GLU A 156 13.74 -8.88 10.93
C GLU A 156 14.97 -8.66 11.82
N GLN A 157 15.98 -7.94 11.32
CA GLN A 157 17.19 -7.60 12.07
C GLN A 157 16.90 -6.66 13.26
N ALA A 158 15.94 -5.76 13.14
CA ALA A 158 15.59 -4.82 14.19
C ALA A 158 14.63 -5.40 15.25
N LEU A 159 13.87 -6.44 14.94
CA LEU A 159 12.86 -7.02 15.85
C LEU A 159 13.39 -7.38 17.25
N PRO A 160 14.58 -7.97 17.42
CA PRO A 160 15.12 -8.28 18.76
C PRO A 160 15.34 -7.03 19.62
N GLU A 161 15.85 -5.95 19.03
CA GLU A 161 16.10 -4.69 19.72
C GLU A 161 14.80 -3.96 20.04
N LEU A 162 13.88 -3.85 19.05
CA LEU A 162 12.55 -3.28 19.25
C LEU A 162 11.78 -4.01 20.36
N SER A 163 11.92 -5.33 20.46
CA SER A 163 11.31 -6.13 21.53
C SER A 163 11.92 -5.83 22.89
N ARG A 164 13.26 -5.74 22.99
CA ARG A 164 13.95 -5.38 24.23
C ARG A 164 13.57 -3.98 24.71
N ALA A 165 13.44 -3.05 23.77
CA ALA A 165 13.00 -1.67 24.04
C ALA A 165 11.49 -1.56 24.31
N ARG A 166 10.73 -2.65 24.25
CA ARG A 166 9.27 -2.68 24.37
C ARG A 166 8.57 -1.68 23.43
N THR A 167 9.10 -1.53 22.21
CA THR A 167 8.56 -0.60 21.22
C THR A 167 7.14 -1.02 20.83
N PRO A 168 6.14 -0.13 20.96
CA PRO A 168 4.77 -0.41 20.52
C PRO A 168 4.74 -0.85 19.04
N GLY A 169 3.85 -1.77 18.68
CA GLY A 169 3.74 -2.29 17.32
C GLY A 169 4.63 -3.49 16.98
N THR A 170 5.70 -3.75 17.75
CA THR A 170 6.66 -4.84 17.47
C THR A 170 5.97 -6.21 17.34
N THR A 171 5.02 -6.52 18.22
CA THR A 171 4.28 -7.80 18.17
C THR A 171 3.45 -7.90 16.89
N ARG A 172 2.84 -6.81 16.44
CA ARG A 172 2.07 -6.78 15.19
C ARG A 172 2.98 -6.95 13.97
N ILE A 173 4.09 -6.25 13.91
CA ILE A 173 5.08 -6.44 12.83
C ILE A 173 5.49 -7.92 12.75
N ARG A 174 5.79 -8.57 13.88
CA ARG A 174 6.15 -9.98 13.88
C ARG A 174 5.03 -10.87 13.33
N ARG A 175 3.77 -10.62 13.73
CA ARG A 175 2.62 -11.37 13.20
C ARG A 175 2.45 -11.16 11.69
N VAL A 176 2.49 -9.92 11.23
CA VAL A 176 2.31 -9.60 9.82
C VAL A 176 3.45 -10.16 8.96
N LEU A 177 4.69 -10.09 9.43
CA LEU A 177 5.82 -10.73 8.73
C LEU A 177 5.67 -12.26 8.66
N ALA A 178 5.16 -12.90 9.73
CA ALA A 178 4.94 -14.35 9.74
C ALA A 178 3.86 -14.82 8.73
N LEU A 179 3.01 -13.91 8.23
CA LEU A 179 2.04 -14.22 7.16
C LEU A 179 2.69 -14.27 5.76
N ARG A 180 3.92 -13.78 5.62
CA ARG A 180 4.65 -13.80 4.35
C ARG A 180 5.35 -15.13 4.16
N GLN A 181 5.36 -15.64 2.93
CA GLN A 181 6.26 -16.74 2.58
C GLN A 181 7.71 -16.25 2.60
N ALA A 182 8.63 -17.12 3.02
CA ALA A 182 10.05 -16.81 2.97
C ALA A 182 10.48 -16.51 1.53
N GLY A 183 11.15 -15.37 1.32
CA GLY A 183 11.59 -14.94 0.00
C GLY A 183 10.51 -14.40 -0.95
N ALA A 184 9.24 -14.31 -0.50
CA ALA A 184 8.18 -13.76 -1.35
C ALA A 184 8.45 -12.30 -1.70
N ALA A 185 8.29 -11.97 -2.99
CA ALA A 185 8.31 -10.58 -3.46
C ALA A 185 7.21 -9.75 -2.79
N PRO A 186 7.37 -8.43 -2.66
CA PRO A 186 6.26 -7.55 -2.32
C PRO A 186 5.12 -7.70 -3.35
N THR A 187 3.89 -7.46 -2.92
CA THR A 187 2.76 -7.35 -3.86
C THR A 187 2.97 -6.12 -4.77
N GLU A 188 2.64 -6.22 -6.05
CA GLU A 188 2.79 -5.10 -6.98
C GLU A 188 1.68 -4.05 -6.81
N SER A 189 0.57 -4.41 -6.17
CA SER A 189 -0.56 -3.52 -5.93
C SER A 189 -1.28 -3.81 -4.61
N LEU A 190 -2.09 -2.84 -4.15
CA LEU A 190 -3.03 -3.06 -3.04
C LEU A 190 -4.02 -4.17 -3.39
N LEU A 191 -4.45 -4.24 -4.65
CA LEU A 191 -5.41 -5.25 -5.10
C LEU A 191 -4.89 -6.67 -4.90
N GLU A 192 -3.60 -6.91 -5.18
CA GLU A 192 -2.94 -8.19 -4.89
C GLU A 192 -2.91 -8.48 -3.39
N THR A 193 -2.58 -7.49 -2.55
CA THR A 193 -2.57 -7.67 -1.09
C THR A 193 -3.95 -8.09 -0.59
N LEU A 194 -5.00 -7.41 -1.03
CA LEU A 194 -6.39 -7.72 -0.68
C LEU A 194 -6.79 -9.13 -1.14
N MET A 195 -6.43 -9.51 -2.37
CA MET A 195 -6.74 -10.83 -2.91
C MET A 195 -6.00 -11.95 -2.18
N VAL A 196 -4.74 -11.74 -1.79
CA VAL A 196 -3.98 -12.68 -0.94
C VAL A 196 -4.65 -12.84 0.42
N GLN A 197 -5.17 -11.78 1.02
CA GLN A 197 -5.92 -11.85 2.27
C GLN A 197 -7.22 -12.66 2.12
N LEU A 198 -7.97 -12.46 1.03
CA LEU A 198 -9.17 -13.27 0.73
C LEU A 198 -8.82 -14.76 0.52
N ALA A 199 -7.73 -15.05 -0.17
CA ALA A 199 -7.26 -16.40 -0.40
C ALA A 199 -6.86 -17.11 0.92
N ARG A 200 -6.25 -16.37 1.85
CA ARG A 200 -5.84 -16.87 3.17
C ARG A 200 -7.03 -17.35 4.01
N ASP A 201 -8.20 -16.74 3.82
CA ASP A 201 -9.43 -17.10 4.54
C ASP A 201 -10.09 -18.38 3.99
N ILE A 202 -9.59 -18.95 2.86
CA ILE A 202 -10.10 -20.21 2.30
C ILE A 202 -9.41 -21.40 2.99
N PRO A 203 -10.19 -22.31 3.65
CA PRO A 203 -9.61 -23.42 4.38
C PRO A 203 -8.74 -24.34 3.50
N GLY A 204 -7.54 -24.62 3.98
CA GLY A 204 -6.60 -25.53 3.32
C GLY A 204 -6.06 -25.03 1.98
N LEU A 205 -6.25 -23.77 1.62
CA LEU A 205 -5.58 -23.18 0.46
C LEU A 205 -4.20 -22.67 0.91
N PRO A 206 -3.11 -23.17 0.32
CA PRO A 206 -1.78 -22.65 0.63
C PRO A 206 -1.62 -21.22 0.11
N PRO A 207 -0.66 -20.44 0.61
CA PRO A 207 -0.35 -19.13 0.07
C PRO A 207 -0.03 -19.20 -1.43
N PRO A 208 -0.48 -18.23 -2.25
CA PRO A 208 -0.16 -18.19 -3.67
C PRO A 208 1.30 -17.82 -3.91
N VAL A 209 1.87 -18.30 -5.00
CA VAL A 209 3.08 -17.74 -5.58
C VAL A 209 2.68 -16.42 -6.28
N ARG A 210 3.34 -15.33 -5.91
CA ARG A 210 3.09 -13.99 -6.48
C ARG A 210 3.95 -13.80 -7.72
N GLN A 211 3.40 -13.11 -8.71
CA GLN A 211 4.10 -12.73 -9.94
C GLN A 211 4.78 -13.94 -10.59
N TYR A 212 4.01 -15.04 -10.71
CA TYR A 212 4.51 -16.31 -11.23
C TYR A 212 4.73 -16.23 -12.74
N THR A 213 5.93 -16.63 -13.17
CA THR A 213 6.31 -16.67 -14.59
C THR A 213 5.95 -18.01 -15.19
N VAL A 214 5.16 -17.98 -16.26
CA VAL A 214 4.74 -19.18 -17.01
C VAL A 214 5.60 -19.31 -18.26
N TYR A 215 6.12 -20.50 -18.47
CA TYR A 215 6.91 -20.87 -19.65
C TYR A 215 6.16 -21.93 -20.46
N ASP A 216 6.47 -22.05 -21.75
CA ASP A 216 6.01 -23.14 -22.59
C ASP A 216 6.90 -24.39 -22.44
N GLU A 217 6.59 -25.42 -23.21
CA GLU A 217 7.33 -26.69 -23.24
C GLU A 217 8.77 -26.56 -23.77
N HIS A 218 9.09 -25.45 -24.45
CA HIS A 218 10.41 -25.12 -24.97
C HIS A 218 11.22 -24.23 -24.03
N GLY A 219 10.63 -23.83 -22.89
CA GLY A 219 11.24 -22.91 -21.92
C GLY A 219 11.13 -21.44 -22.30
N GLU A 220 10.33 -21.09 -23.33
CA GLU A 220 10.08 -19.71 -23.73
C GLU A 220 9.05 -19.05 -22.81
N LEU A 221 9.28 -17.77 -22.50
CA LEU A 221 8.41 -16.99 -21.65
C LEU A 221 7.04 -16.73 -22.31
N ILE A 222 5.96 -17.25 -21.72
CA ILE A 222 4.60 -16.95 -22.16
C ILE A 222 4.10 -15.66 -21.49
N ALA A 223 4.08 -15.64 -20.15
CA ALA A 223 3.56 -14.51 -19.39
C ALA A 223 3.96 -14.59 -17.91
N ARG A 224 3.71 -13.48 -17.21
CA ARG A 224 3.76 -13.41 -15.76
C ARG A 224 2.34 -13.16 -15.23
N VAL A 225 1.87 -13.98 -14.30
CA VAL A 225 0.53 -13.91 -13.69
C VAL A 225 0.60 -13.41 -12.25
N ASP A 226 -0.42 -12.69 -11.79
CA ASP A 226 -0.39 -11.99 -10.50
C ASP A 226 -0.30 -12.96 -9.32
N LEU A 227 -1.18 -13.96 -9.26
CA LEU A 227 -1.22 -14.97 -8.21
C LEU A 227 -1.39 -16.36 -8.83
N CYS A 228 -0.62 -17.33 -8.34
CA CYS A 228 -0.62 -18.68 -8.87
C CYS A 228 -0.56 -19.73 -7.78
N TRP A 229 -1.27 -20.84 -7.97
CA TRP A 229 -1.15 -22.09 -7.23
C TRP A 229 -0.75 -23.20 -8.22
N PRO A 230 0.55 -23.34 -8.54
CA PRO A 230 1.01 -24.31 -9.53
C PRO A 230 0.57 -25.75 -9.23
N GLN A 231 0.58 -26.12 -7.94
CA GLN A 231 0.15 -27.44 -7.48
C GLN A 231 -1.35 -27.71 -7.65
N LEU A 232 -2.15 -26.68 -7.91
CA LEU A 232 -3.58 -26.79 -8.19
C LEU A 232 -3.89 -26.57 -9.68
N GLY A 233 -2.91 -26.16 -10.48
CA GLY A 233 -3.15 -25.70 -11.85
C GLY A 233 -4.13 -24.53 -11.89
N LEU A 234 -3.96 -23.54 -11.03
CA LEU A 234 -4.83 -22.36 -10.91
C LEU A 234 -4.02 -21.09 -10.87
N PHE A 235 -4.42 -20.10 -11.66
CA PHE A 235 -3.87 -18.76 -11.56
C PHE A 235 -4.98 -17.69 -11.55
N ILE A 236 -4.64 -16.52 -11.00
CA ILE A 236 -5.52 -15.37 -10.87
C ILE A 236 -4.87 -14.17 -11.52
N GLU A 237 -5.64 -13.47 -12.31
CA GLU A 237 -5.34 -12.15 -12.88
C GLU A 237 -6.21 -11.09 -12.20
N LEU A 238 -5.61 -9.94 -11.92
CA LEU A 238 -6.24 -8.85 -11.19
C LEU A 238 -6.34 -7.60 -12.07
N ASP A 239 -7.54 -7.26 -12.49
CA ASP A 239 -7.79 -6.10 -13.32
C ASP A 239 -7.87 -4.83 -12.46
N GLY A 240 -6.78 -4.06 -12.42
CA GLY A 240 -6.72 -2.73 -11.82
C GLY A 240 -7.54 -1.71 -12.61
N GLN A 241 -7.88 -0.57 -11.98
CA GLN A 241 -8.65 0.50 -12.64
C GLN A 241 -7.94 1.15 -13.85
N GLN A 242 -6.63 0.97 -13.98
CA GLN A 242 -5.81 1.61 -15.02
C GLN A 242 -5.73 0.83 -16.34
N HIS A 243 -6.20 -0.43 -16.41
CA HIS A 243 -6.08 -1.29 -17.59
C HIS A 243 -7.25 -1.13 -18.60
N LYS A 244 -7.74 0.06 -18.85
CA LYS A 244 -8.86 0.29 -19.78
C LYS A 244 -8.48 0.26 -21.27
N GLY A 245 -7.25 -0.11 -21.65
CA GLY A 245 -6.75 0.16 -23.00
C GLY A 245 -6.39 -1.03 -23.90
N GLN A 246 -6.27 -2.28 -23.42
CA GLN A 246 -5.78 -3.40 -24.26
C GLN A 246 -6.51 -4.75 -24.10
N PRO A 247 -7.84 -4.84 -24.25
CA PRO A 247 -8.57 -6.08 -23.99
C PRO A 247 -8.19 -7.23 -24.93
N VAL A 248 -7.73 -6.95 -26.14
CA VAL A 248 -7.35 -7.99 -27.12
C VAL A 248 -6.00 -8.63 -26.77
N TYR A 249 -5.05 -7.85 -26.29
CA TYR A 249 -3.73 -8.36 -25.91
C TYR A 249 -3.83 -9.26 -24.67
N ASP A 250 -4.59 -8.83 -23.68
CA ASP A 250 -4.79 -9.59 -22.44
C ASP A 250 -5.50 -10.92 -22.68
N SER A 251 -6.50 -10.95 -23.58
CA SER A 251 -7.20 -12.17 -23.97
C SER A 251 -6.29 -13.18 -24.71
N ARG A 252 -5.39 -12.70 -25.57
CA ARG A 252 -4.40 -13.57 -26.25
C ARG A 252 -3.42 -14.18 -25.28
N ARG A 253 -2.93 -13.41 -24.33
CA ARG A 253 -1.99 -13.85 -23.28
C ARG A 253 -2.62 -14.93 -22.40
N GLU A 254 -3.85 -14.71 -21.93
CA GLU A 254 -4.60 -15.69 -21.13
C GLU A 254 -4.83 -17.00 -21.92
N THR A 255 -5.23 -16.87 -23.18
CA THR A 255 -5.43 -18.05 -24.07
C THR A 255 -4.13 -18.84 -24.23
N ALA A 256 -2.99 -18.15 -24.41
CA ALA A 256 -1.69 -18.80 -24.55
C ALA A 256 -1.28 -19.58 -23.28
N ILE A 257 -1.51 -18.99 -22.09
CA ILE A 257 -1.24 -19.66 -20.82
C ILE A 257 -2.12 -20.91 -20.68
N VAL A 258 -3.45 -20.78 -20.90
CA VAL A 258 -4.38 -21.90 -20.77
C VAL A 258 -4.08 -23.00 -21.79
N ALA A 259 -3.71 -22.65 -23.02
CA ALA A 259 -3.33 -23.61 -24.05
C ALA A 259 -2.07 -24.39 -23.68
N ALA A 260 -1.06 -23.72 -23.13
CA ALA A 260 0.20 -24.36 -22.75
C ALA A 260 0.12 -25.19 -21.47
N THR A 261 -0.70 -24.76 -20.49
CA THR A 261 -0.69 -25.35 -19.14
C THR A 261 -1.95 -26.18 -18.82
N GLY A 262 -3.06 -25.94 -19.50
CA GLY A 262 -4.37 -26.48 -19.14
C GLY A 262 -4.92 -25.96 -17.81
N TRP A 263 -4.30 -24.91 -17.23
CA TRP A 263 -4.67 -24.40 -15.91
C TRP A 263 -6.00 -23.65 -15.94
N LEU A 264 -6.65 -23.60 -14.77
CA LEU A 264 -7.81 -22.74 -14.55
C LEU A 264 -7.37 -21.29 -14.38
N VAL A 265 -8.18 -20.39 -14.90
CA VAL A 265 -7.98 -18.97 -14.72
C VAL A 265 -9.16 -18.34 -13.94
N GLY A 266 -8.85 -17.45 -13.02
CA GLY A 266 -9.81 -16.56 -12.38
C GLY A 266 -9.41 -15.12 -12.63
N ARG A 267 -10.32 -14.30 -13.18
CA ARG A 267 -10.10 -12.88 -13.36
C ARG A 267 -10.97 -12.10 -12.39
N PHE A 268 -10.39 -11.17 -11.65
CA PHE A 268 -11.08 -10.38 -10.64
C PHE A 268 -10.76 -8.90 -10.79
N THR A 269 -11.80 -8.09 -10.73
CA THR A 269 -11.70 -6.65 -10.87
C THR A 269 -11.54 -5.96 -9.52
N TRP A 270 -11.08 -4.72 -9.54
CA TRP A 270 -11.04 -3.84 -8.37
C TRP A 270 -12.40 -3.80 -7.65
N HIS A 271 -13.50 -3.63 -8.42
CA HIS A 271 -14.83 -3.58 -7.83
C HIS A 271 -15.19 -4.85 -7.05
N GLU A 272 -14.88 -6.03 -7.60
CA GLU A 272 -15.17 -7.30 -6.95
C GLU A 272 -14.40 -7.46 -5.64
N VAL A 273 -13.09 -7.20 -5.68
CA VAL A 273 -12.22 -7.41 -4.51
C VAL A 273 -12.52 -6.40 -3.40
N VAL A 274 -12.75 -5.12 -3.76
CA VAL A 274 -12.89 -4.04 -2.77
C VAL A 274 -14.34 -3.85 -2.32
N ARG A 275 -15.33 -3.94 -3.24
CA ARG A 275 -16.73 -3.60 -2.94
C ARG A 275 -17.57 -4.79 -2.53
N ILE A 276 -17.27 -5.97 -3.03
CA ILE A 276 -18.04 -7.19 -2.75
C ILE A 276 -17.12 -8.36 -2.32
N PRO A 277 -16.20 -8.16 -1.36
CA PRO A 277 -15.18 -9.15 -0.99
C PRO A 277 -15.75 -10.51 -0.60
N GLY A 278 -16.90 -10.53 0.08
CA GLY A 278 -17.54 -11.80 0.47
C GLY A 278 -18.03 -12.62 -0.72
N SER A 279 -18.51 -12.00 -1.81
CA SER A 279 -18.87 -12.69 -3.05
C SER A 279 -17.61 -13.16 -3.78
N THR A 280 -16.59 -12.32 -3.81
CA THR A 280 -15.29 -12.61 -4.41
C THR A 280 -14.62 -13.81 -3.74
N ALA A 281 -14.62 -13.87 -2.41
CA ALA A 281 -14.10 -15.01 -1.65
C ALA A 281 -14.84 -16.32 -1.98
N ARG A 282 -16.18 -16.29 -2.09
CA ARG A 282 -16.97 -17.46 -2.50
C ARG A 282 -16.62 -17.91 -3.92
N ARG A 283 -16.50 -16.97 -4.86
CA ARG A 283 -16.11 -17.27 -6.25
C ARG A 283 -14.71 -17.88 -6.33
N LEU A 284 -13.76 -17.33 -5.58
CA LEU A 284 -12.41 -17.90 -5.48
C LEU A 284 -12.45 -19.31 -4.88
N ALA A 285 -13.22 -19.53 -3.81
CA ALA A 285 -13.37 -20.85 -3.20
C ALA A 285 -13.96 -21.88 -4.17
N CYS A 286 -14.93 -21.47 -5.03
CA CYS A 286 -15.46 -22.33 -6.09
C CYS A 286 -14.38 -22.70 -7.11
N LEU A 287 -13.57 -21.76 -7.57
CA LEU A 287 -12.45 -22.03 -8.49
C LEU A 287 -11.42 -22.99 -7.87
N VAL A 288 -11.09 -22.79 -6.60
CA VAL A 288 -10.20 -23.69 -5.84
C VAL A 288 -10.79 -25.08 -5.73
N GLY A 289 -12.10 -25.18 -5.48
CA GLY A 289 -12.81 -26.47 -5.46
C GLY A 289 -12.75 -27.18 -6.82
N GLN A 290 -12.95 -26.46 -7.91
CA GLN A 290 -12.83 -27.00 -9.27
C GLN A 290 -11.39 -27.43 -9.59
N ALA A 291 -10.40 -26.65 -9.18
CA ALA A 291 -8.98 -26.98 -9.37
C ALA A 291 -8.61 -28.27 -8.63
N ARG A 292 -9.06 -28.43 -7.38
CA ARG A 292 -8.83 -29.65 -6.58
C ARG A 292 -9.52 -30.89 -7.14
N ALA A 293 -10.65 -30.74 -7.82
CA ALA A 293 -11.39 -31.86 -8.42
C ALA A 293 -10.82 -32.30 -9.78
N ARG A 294 -9.95 -31.51 -10.41
CA ARG A 294 -9.31 -31.87 -11.68
C ARG A 294 -8.17 -32.87 -11.42
N PRO A 295 -8.06 -33.95 -12.22
CA PRO A 295 -6.84 -34.71 -12.25
C PRO A 295 -5.72 -33.81 -12.72
N MET A 296 -4.62 -33.70 -11.93
CA MET A 296 -3.47 -32.89 -12.32
C MET A 296 -2.95 -33.39 -13.67
N ALA A 297 -2.99 -32.55 -14.69
CA ALA A 297 -2.15 -32.73 -15.85
C ALA A 297 -0.70 -32.72 -15.35
N ARG A 298 0.03 -33.81 -15.58
CA ARG A 298 1.46 -33.87 -15.25
C ARG A 298 2.12 -32.69 -15.96
N PRO A 299 2.97 -31.89 -15.28
CA PRO A 299 3.85 -31.00 -15.98
C PRO A 299 4.66 -31.83 -16.99
N ALA A 300 4.65 -31.38 -18.24
CA ALA A 300 5.45 -31.96 -19.29
C ALA A 300 6.95 -31.79 -18.98
#